data_e0305b10430bfe7e6bcc09b56dd7e8bd
#
_entry.id   e0305b10430bfe7e6bcc09b56dd7e8bd
#
_cell.length_a   1.000
_cell.length_b   1.000
_cell.length_c   1.000
_cell.angle_alpha   90.00
_cell.angle_beta   90.00
_cell.angle_gamma   90.00
#
_symmetry.space_group_name_H-M   'P 1'
#
loop_
_entity.id
_entity.type
_entity.pdbx_description
1 polymer ?
#
loop_
_entity_poly.entity_id
_entity_poly.type
_entity_poly.pdbx_seq_one_letter_code
_entity_poly.pdbx_strand_id
1 'polypeptide(L)'
;MNDKKYPLAPLAGIDNASPRDDALVVGGDERRVFLRDAVNVTIEQGRASMRAGLRQVSGAALRCLWQSPLHGDVFAAEGSQWVRVNPADWSLHALAEIGPGDVSHLVLGGQVLAAGDTGIWRYNGQDAQRLTLERGPAPGVAAGTGSLVKGSYGVALAWLRGALEGPLSVMVNCAVPANGALTIVAPPPLDTSVTGMRLYVTRPDGGELLRAGDYALAPTLEIPLLPALGAPPPFAGMDPMPTGQHLALWRGRLLTARGSVLRFSEAMAYHVHHPLHGFVQMPQRITFLAPVDGGIFVGQVDHVAFLRGASPGELALERKSGAAPVPGTAVELPAEVAGQASGGGRAVVAWLAGNGFVLGTPDGGIIEPHAKRLRGIAGARGTSVVFGGRLAAAVT
;
A
#
# COMPACT_ATOMS: atom_id res chain seq x y z
N MET A 1 -1.01 -39.75 56.07
CA MET A 1 -1.23 -38.42 55.47
C MET A 1 -1.49 -38.66 53.99
N ASN A 2 -2.76 -38.57 53.57
CA ASN A 2 -3.12 -38.77 52.14
C ASN A 2 -2.71 -37.51 51.38
N ASP A 3 -1.64 -37.58 50.62
CA ASP A 3 -1.29 -36.55 49.62
C ASP A 3 -2.39 -36.55 48.54
N LYS A 4 -3.41 -35.71 48.77
CA LYS A 4 -4.40 -35.39 47.71
C LYS A 4 -3.68 -34.56 46.66
N LYS A 5 -3.12 -35.23 45.64
CA LYS A 5 -2.71 -34.54 44.41
C LYS A 5 -3.94 -33.98 43.77
N TYR A 6 -4.17 -32.71 43.92
CA TYR A 6 -5.17 -31.96 43.13
C TYR A 6 -4.63 -31.81 41.72
N PRO A 7 -5.27 -32.39 40.69
CA PRO A 7 -4.84 -32.16 39.34
C PRO A 7 -4.95 -30.67 39.05
N LEU A 8 -3.85 -30.08 38.58
CA LEU A 8 -3.87 -28.69 38.09
C LEU A 8 -4.91 -28.60 36.97
N ALA A 9 -5.88 -27.72 37.08
CA ALA A 9 -6.85 -27.48 36.04
C ALA A 9 -6.13 -26.98 34.77
N PRO A 10 -6.60 -27.36 33.57
CA PRO A 10 -5.99 -26.91 32.32
C PRO A 10 -5.97 -25.38 32.22
N LEU A 11 -4.86 -24.82 31.75
CA LEU A 11 -4.73 -23.39 31.51
C LEU A 11 -5.48 -22.97 30.25
N ALA A 12 -6.25 -21.90 30.33
CA ALA A 12 -7.05 -21.40 29.22
C ALA A 12 -6.48 -20.15 28.56
N GLY A 13 -5.47 -19.54 29.14
CA GLY A 13 -4.87 -18.30 28.63
C GLY A 13 -4.63 -17.25 29.71
N ILE A 14 -4.67 -15.98 29.31
CA ILE A 14 -4.51 -14.82 30.18
C ILE A 14 -5.83 -14.08 30.33
N ASP A 15 -6.13 -13.65 31.56
CA ASP A 15 -7.22 -12.74 31.89
C ASP A 15 -6.73 -11.72 32.91
N ASN A 16 -6.32 -10.55 32.43
CA ASN A 16 -5.89 -9.43 33.25
C ASN A 16 -6.99 -8.35 33.42
N ALA A 17 -8.16 -8.55 32.82
CA ALA A 17 -9.26 -7.61 32.86
C ALA A 17 -10.26 -7.89 34.00
N SER A 18 -10.48 -9.16 34.36
CA SER A 18 -11.41 -9.56 35.41
C SER A 18 -10.98 -9.01 36.78
N PRO A 19 -11.89 -8.34 37.54
CA PRO A 19 -11.51 -7.68 38.80
C PRO A 19 -11.26 -8.65 39.95
N ARG A 20 -11.77 -9.87 39.87
CA ARG A 20 -11.75 -10.86 40.95
C ARG A 20 -11.08 -12.15 40.51
N ASP A 21 -10.37 -12.79 41.44
CA ASP A 21 -9.62 -14.02 41.17
C ASP A 21 -10.50 -15.25 40.98
N ASP A 22 -11.69 -15.28 41.56
CA ASP A 22 -12.68 -16.33 41.33
C ASP A 22 -13.19 -16.37 39.88
N ALA A 23 -13.19 -15.21 39.19
CA ALA A 23 -13.54 -15.11 37.76
C ALA A 23 -12.48 -15.71 36.83
N LEU A 24 -11.29 -16.00 37.34
CA LEU A 24 -10.24 -16.69 36.56
C LEU A 24 -10.50 -18.18 36.37
N VAL A 25 -11.44 -18.75 37.09
CA VAL A 25 -11.84 -20.15 36.96
C VAL A 25 -13.15 -20.23 36.23
N VAL A 26 -13.18 -20.89 35.08
CA VAL A 26 -14.36 -21.05 34.22
C VAL A 26 -14.65 -22.53 33.99
N GLY A 27 -15.94 -22.83 33.90
CA GLY A 27 -16.45 -24.19 33.65
C GLY A 27 -16.84 -24.92 34.93
N GLY A 28 -17.84 -25.79 34.82
CA GLY A 28 -18.30 -26.67 35.90
C GLY A 28 -17.36 -27.89 36.02
N ASP A 29 -17.76 -29.01 35.36
CA ASP A 29 -17.00 -30.26 35.41
C ASP A 29 -15.64 -30.18 34.65
N GLU A 30 -15.56 -29.36 33.59
CA GLU A 30 -14.32 -29.04 32.89
C GLU A 30 -13.74 -27.69 33.35
N ARG A 31 -13.18 -27.64 34.54
CA ARG A 31 -12.55 -26.43 35.06
C ARG A 31 -11.34 -26.04 34.21
N ARG A 32 -11.33 -24.77 33.78
CA ARG A 32 -10.18 -24.13 33.12
C ARG A 32 -9.77 -22.91 33.92
N VAL A 33 -8.47 -22.63 33.96
CA VAL A 33 -7.91 -21.52 34.73
C VAL A 33 -7.22 -20.54 33.80
N PHE A 34 -7.52 -19.26 33.99
CA PHE A 34 -6.78 -18.17 33.34
C PHE A 34 -5.69 -17.66 34.28
N LEU A 35 -4.58 -17.25 33.69
CA LEU A 35 -3.49 -16.58 34.41
C LEU A 35 -3.70 -15.07 34.38
N ARG A 36 -3.30 -14.35 35.43
CA ARG A 36 -3.28 -12.88 35.40
C ARG A 36 -2.22 -12.34 34.49
N ASP A 37 -1.08 -13.00 34.49
CA ASP A 37 0.08 -12.67 33.69
C ASP A 37 0.84 -13.95 33.33
N ALA A 38 1.59 -13.90 32.23
CA ALA A 38 2.44 -15.00 31.79
C ALA A 38 3.62 -14.42 31.01
N VAL A 39 4.79 -14.56 31.57
CA VAL A 39 6.03 -14.05 30.99
C VAL A 39 6.87 -15.21 30.45
N ASN A 40 7.25 -15.13 29.18
CA ASN A 40 8.11 -16.08 28.50
C ASN A 40 7.61 -17.54 28.49
N VAL A 41 6.29 -17.72 28.48
CA VAL A 41 5.61 -19.02 28.39
C VAL A 41 4.68 -19.09 27.20
N THR A 42 4.47 -20.30 26.70
CA THR A 42 3.45 -20.66 25.72
C THR A 42 2.42 -21.55 26.42
N ILE A 43 1.14 -21.23 26.28
CA ILE A 43 0.03 -22.02 26.80
C ILE A 43 -0.58 -22.81 25.65
N GLU A 44 -0.47 -24.12 25.68
CA GLU A 44 -0.99 -25.02 24.65
C GLU A 44 -1.69 -26.20 25.28
N GLN A 45 -2.85 -26.53 24.76
CA GLN A 45 -3.64 -27.69 25.22
C GLN A 45 -3.77 -27.78 26.75
N GLY A 46 -3.92 -26.61 27.39
CA GLY A 46 -4.06 -26.54 28.84
C GLY A 46 -2.75 -26.60 29.63
N ARG A 47 -1.60 -26.61 28.98
CA ARG A 47 -0.28 -26.68 29.60
C ARG A 47 0.54 -25.42 29.32
N ALA A 48 1.31 -24.98 30.29
CA ALA A 48 2.32 -23.97 30.12
C ALA A 48 3.67 -24.62 29.83
N SER A 49 4.36 -24.15 28.81
CA SER A 49 5.75 -24.49 28.52
C SER A 49 6.58 -23.22 28.37
N MET A 50 7.87 -23.29 28.63
CA MET A 50 8.77 -22.19 28.35
C MET A 50 8.82 -21.93 26.85
N ARG A 51 8.74 -20.66 26.45
CA ARG A 51 8.94 -20.25 25.05
C ARG A 51 10.38 -20.53 24.64
N ALA A 52 10.57 -21.00 23.42
CA ALA A 52 11.90 -21.17 22.84
C ALA A 52 12.66 -19.82 22.85
N GLY A 53 13.95 -19.87 23.14
CA GLY A 53 14.82 -18.71 23.12
C GLY A 53 14.91 -18.08 21.74
N LEU A 54 15.36 -16.83 21.69
CA LEU A 54 15.65 -16.13 20.45
C LEU A 54 17.16 -16.16 20.19
N ARG A 55 17.52 -16.35 18.93
CA ARG A 55 18.91 -16.25 18.47
C ARG A 55 18.98 -15.10 17.48
N GLN A 56 19.94 -14.20 17.66
CA GLN A 56 20.25 -13.17 16.68
C GLN A 56 20.86 -13.83 15.44
N VAL A 57 20.30 -13.54 14.26
CA VAL A 57 20.74 -14.10 12.98
C VAL A 57 21.43 -13.07 12.09
N SER A 58 21.23 -11.78 12.33
CA SER A 58 21.89 -10.68 11.64
C SER A 58 22.19 -9.54 12.59
N GLY A 59 23.27 -8.81 12.33
CA GLY A 59 23.59 -7.56 13.01
C GLY A 59 23.05 -6.31 12.30
N ALA A 60 22.44 -6.47 11.09
CA ALA A 60 21.89 -5.37 10.32
C ALA A 60 20.63 -4.79 10.99
N ALA A 61 20.51 -3.45 10.99
CA ALA A 61 19.35 -2.74 11.53
C ALA A 61 18.19 -2.74 10.51
N LEU A 62 17.63 -3.92 10.26
CA LEU A 62 16.53 -4.09 9.30
C LEU A 62 15.22 -3.59 9.90
N ARG A 63 14.46 -2.84 9.11
CA ARG A 63 13.10 -2.42 9.40
C ARG A 63 12.14 -2.84 8.30
N CYS A 64 10.84 -2.93 8.61
CA CYS A 64 9.78 -3.30 7.67
C CYS A 64 10.08 -4.64 6.97
N LEU A 65 10.65 -5.61 7.71
CA LEU A 65 10.94 -6.93 7.18
C LEU A 65 9.64 -7.60 6.72
N TRP A 66 9.63 -8.07 5.48
CA TRP A 66 8.45 -8.65 4.86
C TRP A 66 8.83 -9.80 3.93
N GLN A 67 8.11 -10.91 4.03
CA GLN A 67 8.27 -12.04 3.14
C GLN A 67 7.20 -12.00 2.06
N SER A 68 7.62 -12.03 0.80
CA SER A 68 6.72 -12.05 -0.33
C SER A 68 5.99 -13.39 -0.43
N PRO A 69 4.67 -13.40 -0.57
CA PRO A 69 3.92 -14.62 -0.84
C PRO A 69 4.16 -15.16 -2.25
N LEU A 70 4.77 -14.38 -3.15
CA LEU A 70 4.95 -14.74 -4.56
C LEU A 70 5.98 -15.86 -4.73
N HIS A 71 7.21 -15.68 -4.18
CA HIS A 71 8.31 -16.64 -4.30
C HIS A 71 9.02 -16.89 -2.96
N GLY A 72 8.48 -16.35 -1.86
CA GLY A 72 9.12 -16.44 -0.56
C GLY A 72 10.33 -15.51 -0.39
N ASP A 73 10.62 -14.66 -1.36
CA ASP A 73 11.66 -13.62 -1.25
C ASP A 73 11.40 -12.72 -0.04
N VAL A 74 12.47 -12.33 0.63
CA VAL A 74 12.40 -11.47 1.81
C VAL A 74 12.93 -10.09 1.48
N PHE A 75 12.19 -9.06 1.86
CA PHE A 75 12.51 -7.66 1.64
C PHE A 75 12.51 -6.91 2.96
N ALA A 76 13.34 -5.87 3.01
CA ALA A 76 13.44 -4.99 4.17
C ALA A 76 13.92 -3.59 3.74
N ALA A 77 14.02 -2.67 4.68
CA ALA A 77 14.78 -1.45 4.52
C ALA A 77 15.94 -1.42 5.51
N GLU A 78 17.12 -1.04 5.03
CA GLU A 78 18.32 -0.77 5.81
C GLU A 78 18.78 0.67 5.54
N GLY A 79 18.83 1.50 6.58
CA GLY A 79 19.06 2.93 6.36
C GLY A 79 18.01 3.53 5.42
N SER A 80 18.42 4.14 4.31
CA SER A 80 17.53 4.63 3.25
C SER A 80 17.34 3.66 2.07
N GLN A 81 17.94 2.47 2.13
CA GLN A 81 17.93 1.51 1.03
C GLN A 81 16.81 0.48 1.18
N TRP A 82 16.08 0.22 0.12
CA TRP A 82 15.26 -0.98 -0.04
C TRP A 82 16.15 -2.14 -0.41
N VAL A 83 16.09 -3.22 0.35
CA VAL A 83 16.98 -4.37 0.18
C VAL A 83 16.19 -5.67 0.03
N ARG A 84 16.71 -6.58 -0.77
CA ARG A 84 16.35 -7.99 -0.75
C ARG A 84 17.28 -8.72 0.20
N VAL A 85 16.71 -9.49 1.13
CA VAL A 85 17.44 -10.25 2.13
C VAL A 85 17.52 -11.71 1.68
N ASN A 86 18.71 -12.29 1.65
CA ASN A 86 18.87 -13.72 1.45
C ASN A 86 18.60 -14.45 2.77
N PRO A 87 17.56 -15.29 2.89
CA PRO A 87 17.22 -15.93 4.16
C PRO A 87 18.23 -17.02 4.60
N ALA A 88 19.11 -17.48 3.69
CA ALA A 88 20.09 -18.49 4.00
C ALA A 88 21.28 -17.98 4.82
N ASP A 89 21.75 -16.77 4.51
CA ASP A 89 22.94 -16.15 5.12
C ASP A 89 22.72 -14.73 5.63
N TRP A 90 21.52 -14.19 5.44
CA TRP A 90 21.13 -12.81 5.79
C TRP A 90 21.92 -11.73 5.07
N SER A 91 22.55 -12.06 3.95
CA SER A 91 23.19 -11.07 3.07
C SER A 91 22.13 -10.16 2.45
N LEU A 92 22.52 -8.91 2.21
CA LEU A 92 21.65 -7.84 1.71
C LEU A 92 22.03 -7.47 0.27
N HIS A 93 21.02 -7.35 -0.57
CA HIS A 93 21.15 -6.84 -1.94
C HIS A 93 20.33 -5.57 -2.08
N ALA A 94 21.03 -4.44 -2.28
CA ALA A 94 20.37 -3.14 -2.45
C ALA A 94 19.60 -3.10 -3.77
N LEU A 95 18.37 -2.62 -3.73
CA LEU A 95 17.47 -2.53 -4.88
C LEU A 95 17.27 -1.08 -5.32
N ALA A 96 16.91 -0.20 -4.37
CA ALA A 96 16.62 1.20 -4.66
C ALA A 96 16.70 2.05 -3.39
N GLU A 97 16.88 3.36 -3.56
CA GLU A 97 16.73 4.30 -2.47
C GLU A 97 15.25 4.57 -2.19
N ILE A 98 14.81 4.26 -0.96
CA ILE A 98 13.41 4.33 -0.55
C ILE A 98 13.15 5.35 0.56
N GLY A 99 14.21 5.88 1.14
CA GLY A 99 14.16 6.83 2.25
C GLY A 99 14.15 6.19 3.65
N PRO A 100 14.32 7.00 4.70
CA PRO A 100 14.47 6.52 6.08
C PRO A 100 13.15 6.13 6.76
N GLY A 101 12.01 6.47 6.17
CA GLY A 101 10.67 6.21 6.73
C GLY A 101 10.23 4.76 6.66
N ASP A 102 8.97 4.53 7.02
CA ASP A 102 8.37 3.20 6.93
C ASP A 102 8.15 2.80 5.48
N VAL A 103 8.36 1.51 5.23
CA VAL A 103 8.19 0.90 3.91
C VAL A 103 7.04 -0.10 3.97
N SER A 104 6.11 0.02 3.05
CA SER A 104 5.02 -0.93 2.86
C SER A 104 5.25 -1.72 1.58
N HIS A 105 4.98 -3.01 1.64
CA HIS A 105 5.17 -3.93 0.52
C HIS A 105 3.83 -4.52 0.05
N LEU A 106 3.75 -4.86 -1.22
CA LEU A 106 2.59 -5.46 -1.87
C LEU A 106 3.02 -6.29 -3.08
N VAL A 107 2.31 -7.37 -3.39
CA VAL A 107 2.44 -8.08 -4.67
C VAL A 107 1.39 -7.57 -5.65
N LEU A 108 1.81 -7.20 -6.85
CA LEU A 108 0.94 -6.74 -7.92
C LEU A 108 1.44 -7.25 -9.27
N GLY A 109 0.60 -7.98 -10.00
CA GLY A 109 0.92 -8.45 -11.35
C GLY A 109 2.19 -9.29 -11.45
N GLY A 110 2.46 -10.13 -10.45
CA GLY A 110 3.66 -10.97 -10.40
C GLY A 110 4.95 -10.22 -10.05
N GLN A 111 4.85 -9.00 -9.55
CA GLN A 111 5.98 -8.16 -9.12
C GLN A 111 5.78 -7.72 -7.67
N VAL A 112 6.88 -7.44 -7.00
CA VAL A 112 6.86 -6.85 -5.65
C VAL A 112 6.88 -5.33 -5.78
N LEU A 113 5.92 -4.66 -5.16
CA LEU A 113 5.93 -3.22 -4.97
C LEU A 113 6.43 -2.88 -3.57
N ALA A 114 7.16 -1.78 -3.48
CA ALA A 114 7.53 -1.15 -2.22
C ALA A 114 7.26 0.35 -2.30
N ALA A 115 6.63 0.92 -1.26
CA ALA A 115 6.46 2.36 -1.14
C ALA A 115 7.14 2.87 0.12
N GLY A 116 7.85 3.97 -0.03
CA GLY A 116 8.52 4.70 1.04
C GLY A 116 8.55 6.20 0.73
N ASP A 117 9.47 6.92 1.32
CA ASP A 117 9.49 8.39 1.23
C ASP A 117 9.80 8.90 -0.17
N THR A 118 10.65 8.20 -0.95
CA THR A 118 11.15 8.66 -2.24
C THR A 118 10.23 8.30 -3.42
N GLY A 119 9.33 7.33 -3.25
CA GLY A 119 8.46 6.89 -4.34
C GLY A 119 7.88 5.50 -4.14
N ILE A 120 7.20 5.04 -5.18
CA ILE A 120 6.73 3.66 -5.29
C ILE A 120 7.65 2.94 -6.29
N TRP A 121 8.25 1.85 -5.84
CA TRP A 121 9.14 1.03 -6.62
C TRP A 121 8.50 -0.32 -6.94
N ARG A 122 8.86 -0.90 -8.05
CA ARG A 122 8.50 -2.27 -8.45
C ARG A 122 9.76 -3.07 -8.70
N TYR A 123 9.75 -4.33 -8.27
CA TYR A 123 10.83 -5.28 -8.49
C TYR A 123 10.30 -6.46 -9.30
N ASN A 124 10.93 -6.76 -10.41
CA ASN A 124 10.50 -7.78 -11.38
C ASN A 124 11.23 -9.14 -11.20
N GLY A 125 12.04 -9.28 -10.17
CA GLY A 125 12.92 -10.44 -9.94
C GLY A 125 14.38 -10.16 -10.27
N GLN A 126 14.67 -9.13 -11.05
CA GLN A 126 16.02 -8.72 -11.46
C GLN A 126 16.32 -7.28 -11.02
N ASP A 127 15.51 -6.34 -11.50
CA ASP A 127 15.73 -4.91 -11.31
C ASP A 127 14.60 -4.24 -10.57
N ALA A 128 14.94 -3.21 -9.81
CA ALA A 128 13.98 -2.30 -9.20
C ALA A 128 13.81 -1.05 -10.07
N GLN A 129 12.58 -0.68 -10.33
CA GLN A 129 12.23 0.47 -11.16
C GLN A 129 11.08 1.26 -10.53
N ARG A 130 11.04 2.57 -10.72
CA ARG A 130 9.90 3.37 -10.27
C ARG A 130 8.61 2.90 -10.93
N LEU A 131 7.53 2.82 -10.16
CA LEU A 131 6.21 2.49 -10.70
C LEU A 131 5.69 3.63 -11.55
N THR A 132 5.87 4.86 -11.11
CA THR A 132 5.34 6.08 -11.74
C THR A 132 6.30 6.65 -12.77
N LEU A 133 5.75 7.43 -13.70
CA LEU A 133 6.48 8.37 -14.52
C LEU A 133 6.13 9.78 -14.07
N GLU A 134 7.08 10.69 -14.10
CA GLU A 134 6.81 12.10 -13.88
C GLU A 134 5.88 12.68 -14.96
N ARG A 135 5.19 13.76 -14.63
CA ARG A 135 4.45 14.52 -15.64
C ARG A 135 5.42 15.14 -16.63
N GLY A 136 5.13 15.04 -17.92
CA GLY A 136 5.89 15.76 -18.93
C GLY A 136 5.94 17.27 -18.62
N PRO A 137 7.05 17.97 -18.85
CA PRO A 137 7.09 19.42 -18.74
C PRO A 137 6.25 20.07 -19.81
N ALA A 138 5.78 21.30 -19.57
CA ALA A 138 5.16 22.08 -20.61
C ALA A 138 6.17 22.28 -21.77
N PRO A 139 5.86 21.86 -23.01
CA PRO A 139 6.80 22.02 -24.11
C PRO A 139 6.99 23.48 -24.47
N GLY A 140 8.20 23.88 -24.88
CA GLY A 140 8.40 25.09 -25.65
C GLY A 140 7.86 24.87 -27.05
N VAL A 141 7.02 25.78 -27.58
CA VAL A 141 6.45 25.62 -28.91
C VAL A 141 6.60 26.92 -29.70
N ALA A 142 7.13 26.82 -30.92
CA ALA A 142 7.32 27.92 -31.85
C ALA A 142 6.82 27.55 -33.23
N ALA A 143 6.46 28.55 -34.02
CA ALA A 143 6.13 28.37 -35.43
C ALA A 143 7.41 28.26 -36.24
N GLY A 144 7.50 27.25 -37.12
CA GLY A 144 8.53 27.05 -38.12
C GLY A 144 7.98 27.13 -39.55
N THR A 145 8.76 26.66 -40.52
CA THR A 145 8.38 26.57 -41.94
C THR A 145 8.00 25.14 -42.29
N GLY A 146 6.85 24.94 -42.94
CA GLY A 146 6.35 23.59 -43.30
C GLY A 146 5.11 23.65 -44.18
N SER A 147 4.14 22.77 -43.91
CA SER A 147 2.91 22.63 -44.71
C SER A 147 1.63 22.71 -43.84
N LEU A 148 1.74 23.15 -42.59
CA LEU A 148 0.57 23.33 -41.72
C LEU A 148 -0.29 24.46 -42.23
N VAL A 149 -1.59 24.32 -42.12
CA VAL A 149 -2.56 25.40 -42.37
C VAL A 149 -2.49 26.44 -41.28
N LYS A 150 -2.85 27.66 -41.61
CA LYS A 150 -2.93 28.74 -40.61
C LYS A 150 -3.93 28.38 -39.52
N GLY A 151 -3.53 28.59 -38.27
CA GLY A 151 -4.40 28.37 -37.10
C GLY A 151 -3.63 28.33 -35.79
N SER A 152 -4.35 28.22 -34.69
CA SER A 152 -3.78 27.98 -33.35
C SER A 152 -3.76 26.48 -33.09
N TYR A 153 -2.62 25.97 -32.65
CA TYR A 153 -2.41 24.55 -32.32
C TYR A 153 -2.06 24.42 -30.84
N GLY A 154 -2.82 23.61 -30.11
CA GLY A 154 -2.46 23.19 -28.76
C GLY A 154 -1.51 21.99 -28.83
N VAL A 155 -0.44 22.02 -28.05
CA VAL A 155 0.59 20.96 -27.99
C VAL A 155 0.79 20.53 -26.55
N ALA A 156 0.81 19.22 -26.31
CA ALA A 156 1.16 18.62 -25.04
C ALA A 156 1.95 17.36 -25.25
N LEU A 157 2.71 16.93 -24.25
CA LEU A 157 3.49 15.69 -24.31
C LEU A 157 3.30 14.83 -23.05
N ALA A 158 3.50 13.53 -23.20
CA ALA A 158 3.60 12.58 -22.10
C ALA A 158 4.89 11.77 -22.27
N TRP A 159 5.56 11.48 -21.15
CA TRP A 159 6.74 10.61 -21.16
C TRP A 159 6.35 9.14 -21.37
N LEU A 160 7.17 8.42 -22.06
CA LEU A 160 7.01 6.98 -22.31
C LEU A 160 8.14 6.19 -21.67
N ARG A 161 7.80 5.04 -21.10
CA ARG A 161 8.72 3.98 -20.69
C ARG A 161 8.24 2.65 -21.29
N GLY A 162 8.73 2.33 -22.47
CA GLY A 162 8.14 1.27 -23.27
C GLY A 162 6.68 1.58 -23.61
N ALA A 163 5.77 0.70 -23.23
CA ALA A 163 4.33 0.90 -23.42
C ALA A 163 3.66 1.76 -22.33
N LEU A 164 4.36 2.02 -21.21
CA LEU A 164 3.81 2.83 -20.13
C LEU A 164 3.84 4.30 -20.51
N GLU A 165 2.69 4.96 -20.45
CA GLU A 165 2.52 6.38 -20.68
C GLU A 165 2.31 7.11 -19.36
N GLY A 166 3.07 8.18 -19.12
CA GLY A 166 2.94 9.04 -17.96
C GLY A 166 1.81 10.07 -18.09
N PRO A 167 1.59 10.86 -17.04
CA PRO A 167 0.64 11.96 -17.08
C PRO A 167 0.99 13.00 -18.14
N LEU A 168 -0.06 13.57 -18.75
CA LEU A 168 0.07 14.58 -19.77
C LEU A 168 0.59 15.92 -19.21
N SER A 169 1.47 16.58 -19.96
CA SER A 169 1.90 17.95 -19.65
C SER A 169 0.74 18.96 -19.72
N VAL A 170 1.02 20.16 -19.27
CA VAL A 170 0.15 21.30 -19.57
C VAL A 170 0.19 21.56 -21.09
N MET A 171 -0.97 21.85 -21.69
CA MET A 171 -1.09 22.23 -23.09
C MET A 171 -0.56 23.64 -23.30
N VAL A 172 0.26 23.82 -24.34
CA VAL A 172 0.77 25.11 -24.79
C VAL A 172 0.22 25.41 -26.18
N ASN A 173 -0.33 26.59 -26.38
CA ASN A 173 -0.87 27.00 -27.67
C ASN A 173 0.18 27.77 -28.47
N CYS A 174 0.24 27.53 -29.78
CA CYS A 174 1.08 28.21 -30.74
C CYS A 174 0.29 28.64 -31.97
N ALA A 175 0.34 29.90 -32.33
CA ALA A 175 -0.22 30.41 -33.57
C ALA A 175 0.76 30.11 -34.73
N VAL A 176 0.30 29.39 -35.73
CA VAL A 176 1.08 28.97 -36.88
C VAL A 176 0.54 29.69 -38.13
N PRO A 177 1.40 30.34 -38.93
CA PRO A 177 1.01 30.95 -40.20
C PRO A 177 0.72 29.87 -41.27
N ALA A 178 0.15 30.27 -42.41
CA ALA A 178 0.03 29.38 -43.54
C ALA A 178 1.40 28.88 -44.01
N ASN A 179 1.49 27.61 -44.37
CA ASN A 179 2.74 26.92 -44.71
C ASN A 179 3.75 26.93 -43.54
N GLY A 180 3.26 26.88 -42.31
CA GLY A 180 4.08 26.81 -41.12
C GLY A 180 4.37 25.39 -40.67
N ALA A 181 5.13 25.25 -39.60
CA ALA A 181 5.42 24.03 -38.87
C ALA A 181 5.31 24.29 -37.36
N LEU A 182 5.26 23.24 -36.56
CA LEU A 182 5.46 23.32 -35.11
C LEU A 182 6.88 22.85 -34.79
N THR A 183 7.66 23.74 -34.18
CA THR A 183 8.95 23.41 -33.57
C THR A 183 8.73 23.26 -32.07
N ILE A 184 8.92 22.05 -31.55
CA ILE A 184 8.62 21.65 -30.18
C ILE A 184 9.93 21.38 -29.46
N VAL A 185 10.16 22.07 -28.34
CA VAL A 185 11.31 21.89 -27.48
C VAL A 185 10.85 21.21 -26.18
N ALA A 186 11.37 20.03 -25.90
CA ALA A 186 11.12 19.29 -24.68
C ALA A 186 12.40 19.23 -23.84
N PRO A 187 12.39 19.72 -22.58
CA PRO A 187 13.50 19.46 -21.66
C PRO A 187 13.70 17.96 -21.46
N PRO A 188 14.95 17.49 -21.21
CA PRO A 188 15.18 16.08 -20.97
C PRO A 188 14.46 15.62 -19.69
N PRO A 189 13.96 14.35 -19.65
CA PRO A 189 13.36 13.80 -18.43
C PRO A 189 14.44 13.63 -17.35
N LEU A 190 14.04 13.82 -16.09
CA LEU A 190 14.90 13.56 -14.92
C LEU A 190 15.02 12.06 -14.66
N ASP A 191 13.99 11.29 -14.98
CA ASP A 191 13.97 9.84 -14.86
C ASP A 191 14.66 9.21 -16.09
N THR A 192 15.84 8.63 -15.86
CA THR A 192 16.64 7.97 -16.91
C THR A 192 15.97 6.72 -17.50
N SER A 193 14.91 6.22 -16.90
CA SER A 193 14.14 5.08 -17.42
C SER A 193 13.13 5.48 -18.51
N VAL A 194 12.95 6.77 -18.75
CA VAL A 194 12.12 7.28 -19.86
C VAL A 194 12.79 6.95 -21.19
N THR A 195 12.03 6.30 -22.08
CA THR A 195 12.55 5.81 -23.37
C THR A 195 12.08 6.65 -24.56
N GLY A 196 11.09 7.52 -24.39
CA GLY A 196 10.53 8.35 -25.45
C GLY A 196 9.48 9.32 -24.95
N MET A 197 8.86 10.01 -25.89
CA MET A 197 7.74 10.91 -25.62
C MET A 197 6.59 10.66 -26.59
N ARG A 198 5.36 10.81 -26.10
CA ARG A 198 4.13 10.82 -26.90
C ARG A 198 3.65 12.23 -27.03
N LEU A 199 3.45 12.66 -28.28
CA LEU A 199 2.99 13.99 -28.59
C LEU A 199 1.49 13.98 -28.87
N TYR A 200 0.83 14.99 -28.32
CA TYR A 200 -0.58 15.30 -28.56
C TYR A 200 -0.70 16.70 -29.15
N VAL A 201 -1.47 16.83 -30.20
CA VAL A 201 -1.69 18.09 -30.91
C VAL A 201 -3.18 18.29 -31.18
N THR A 202 -3.66 19.50 -31.12
CA THR A 202 -5.03 19.81 -31.55
C THR A 202 -5.09 19.95 -33.07
N ARG A 203 -6.29 19.88 -33.65
CA ARG A 203 -6.55 20.41 -34.99
C ARG A 203 -6.38 21.93 -34.98
N PRO A 204 -6.14 22.59 -36.13
CA PRO A 204 -6.06 24.04 -36.18
C PRO A 204 -7.34 24.67 -35.60
N ASP A 205 -7.16 25.61 -34.69
CA ASP A 205 -8.21 26.30 -33.92
C ASP A 205 -9.12 25.36 -33.09
N GLY A 206 -8.70 24.10 -32.91
CA GLY A 206 -9.40 23.09 -32.12
C GLY A 206 -9.01 23.12 -30.63
N GLY A 207 -9.88 22.58 -29.76
CA GLY A 207 -9.63 22.48 -28.32
C GLY A 207 -9.28 21.07 -27.83
N GLU A 208 -9.45 20.03 -28.68
CA GLU A 208 -9.23 18.65 -28.30
C GLU A 208 -7.82 18.18 -28.68
N LEU A 209 -7.05 17.71 -27.70
CA LEU A 209 -5.76 17.08 -27.91
C LEU A 209 -5.92 15.66 -28.44
N LEU A 210 -5.23 15.35 -29.53
CA LEU A 210 -5.24 14.05 -30.17
C LEU A 210 -3.81 13.56 -30.37
N ARG A 211 -3.56 12.26 -30.24
CA ARG A 211 -2.23 11.66 -30.42
C ARG A 211 -1.69 11.93 -31.80
N ALA A 212 -0.55 12.61 -31.87
CA ALA A 212 0.18 12.87 -33.12
C ALA A 212 1.20 11.79 -33.42
N GLY A 213 1.82 11.18 -32.39
CA GLY A 213 2.78 10.10 -32.53
C GLY A 213 3.62 9.87 -31.29
N ASP A 214 4.45 8.81 -31.39
CA ASP A 214 5.47 8.49 -30.39
C ASP A 214 6.85 8.79 -31.01
N TYR A 215 7.69 9.49 -30.25
CA TYR A 215 8.97 9.98 -30.71
C TYR A 215 10.09 9.57 -29.73
N ALA A 216 11.28 9.36 -30.27
CA ALA A 216 12.48 9.22 -29.44
C ALA A 216 12.73 10.53 -28.67
N LEU A 217 13.47 10.44 -27.57
CA LEU A 217 13.91 11.61 -26.82
C LEU A 217 14.81 12.47 -27.70
N ALA A 218 14.38 13.69 -27.97
CA ALA A 218 15.14 14.68 -28.71
C ALA A 218 14.90 16.07 -28.09
N PRO A 219 15.90 16.95 -28.04
CA PRO A 219 15.74 18.28 -27.48
C PRO A 219 14.79 19.15 -28.30
N THR A 220 14.67 18.87 -29.59
CA THR A 220 13.78 19.57 -30.51
C THR A 220 13.14 18.57 -31.46
N LEU A 221 11.84 18.72 -31.69
CA LEU A 221 11.05 17.95 -32.64
C LEU A 221 10.33 18.91 -33.57
N GLU A 222 10.42 18.66 -34.90
CA GLU A 222 9.71 19.44 -35.88
C GLU A 222 8.52 18.65 -36.47
N ILE A 223 7.38 19.30 -36.56
CA ILE A 223 6.14 18.77 -37.18
C ILE A 223 5.79 19.68 -38.35
N PRO A 224 6.38 19.44 -39.54
CA PRO A 224 6.13 20.26 -40.72
C PRO A 224 4.78 19.98 -41.37
N LEU A 225 4.20 18.80 -41.11
CA LEU A 225 2.90 18.37 -41.56
C LEU A 225 2.17 17.67 -40.43
N LEU A 226 0.89 17.98 -40.21
CA LEU A 226 0.11 17.31 -39.18
C LEU A 226 -0.08 15.83 -39.56
N PRO A 227 0.39 14.88 -38.72
CA PRO A 227 0.19 13.46 -38.97
C PRO A 227 -1.29 13.09 -38.81
N ALA A 228 -1.64 11.86 -39.19
CA ALA A 228 -2.96 11.33 -38.89
C ALA A 228 -3.16 11.29 -37.35
N LEU A 229 -4.13 12.05 -36.85
CA LEU A 229 -4.39 12.17 -35.44
C LEU A 229 -5.15 10.95 -34.92
N GLY A 230 -4.66 10.40 -33.80
CA GLY A 230 -5.23 9.23 -33.12
C GLY A 230 -6.21 9.60 -31.99
N ALA A 231 -6.24 8.73 -30.96
CA ALA A 231 -7.12 8.89 -29.79
C ALA A 231 -6.69 10.08 -28.89
N PRO A 232 -7.61 10.62 -28.07
CA PRO A 232 -7.27 11.60 -27.04
C PRO A 232 -6.38 10.98 -25.95
N PRO A 233 -5.68 11.82 -25.14
CA PRO A 233 -4.81 11.35 -24.09
C PRO A 233 -5.60 10.65 -22.97
N PRO A 234 -5.21 9.42 -22.57
CA PRO A 234 -5.94 8.67 -21.54
C PRO A 234 -5.75 9.26 -20.14
N PHE A 235 -4.66 9.99 -19.91
CA PHE A 235 -4.28 10.51 -18.60
C PHE A 235 -4.24 12.04 -18.54
N ALA A 236 -5.13 12.69 -19.30
CA ALA A 236 -5.31 14.14 -19.22
C ALA A 236 -5.82 14.56 -17.84
N GLY A 237 -5.21 15.58 -17.26
CA GLY A 237 -5.58 16.09 -15.92
C GLY A 237 -5.17 15.17 -14.75
N MET A 238 -4.45 14.09 -15.01
CA MET A 238 -3.94 13.19 -13.97
C MET A 238 -2.53 13.56 -13.53
N ASP A 239 -2.18 13.12 -12.33
CA ASP A 239 -0.85 13.22 -11.74
C ASP A 239 -0.20 11.84 -11.57
N PRO A 240 1.13 11.76 -11.43
CA PRO A 240 1.78 10.54 -10.98
C PRO A 240 1.20 10.09 -9.63
N MET A 241 0.98 8.78 -9.45
CA MET A 241 0.48 8.24 -8.19
C MET A 241 1.43 8.61 -7.04
N PRO A 242 0.99 9.39 -6.03
CA PRO A 242 1.84 9.75 -4.92
C PRO A 242 2.20 8.56 -4.06
N THR A 243 3.41 8.55 -3.53
CA THR A 243 3.84 7.54 -2.58
C THR A 243 3.15 7.69 -1.22
N GLY A 244 3.24 6.66 -0.39
CA GLY A 244 2.72 6.66 0.96
C GLY A 244 3.44 5.65 1.85
N GLN A 245 3.14 5.67 3.14
CA GLN A 245 3.67 4.75 4.14
C GLN A 245 2.87 3.45 4.22
N HIS A 246 1.70 3.39 3.57
CA HIS A 246 0.84 2.21 3.51
C HIS A 246 0.44 1.97 2.06
N LEU A 247 0.58 0.72 1.62
CA LEU A 247 0.12 0.23 0.33
C LEU A 247 -0.98 -0.80 0.51
N ALA A 248 -1.97 -0.78 -0.37
CA ALA A 248 -2.94 -1.85 -0.49
C ALA A 248 -3.48 -1.90 -1.93
N LEU A 249 -4.10 -3.02 -2.31
CA LEU A 249 -4.79 -3.17 -3.57
C LEU A 249 -6.30 -3.33 -3.31
N TRP A 250 -7.10 -2.48 -3.92
CA TRP A 250 -8.54 -2.53 -3.76
C TRP A 250 -9.24 -2.38 -5.11
N ARG A 251 -9.97 -3.42 -5.52
CA ARG A 251 -10.81 -3.41 -6.73
C ARG A 251 -10.08 -2.86 -7.98
N GLY A 252 -8.86 -3.34 -8.24
CA GLY A 252 -8.06 -2.92 -9.38
C GLY A 252 -7.46 -1.51 -9.25
N ARG A 253 -7.43 -0.92 -8.05
CA ARG A 253 -6.78 0.36 -7.74
C ARG A 253 -5.70 0.17 -6.70
N LEU A 254 -4.57 0.79 -6.91
CA LEU A 254 -3.53 0.91 -5.89
C LEU A 254 -3.93 1.99 -4.90
N LEU A 255 -3.87 1.66 -3.64
CA LEU A 255 -4.08 2.57 -2.53
C LEU A 255 -2.74 2.98 -1.94
N THR A 256 -2.57 4.26 -1.65
CA THR A 256 -1.47 4.77 -0.83
C THR A 256 -2.02 5.65 0.27
N ALA A 257 -1.41 5.61 1.45
CA ALA A 257 -1.77 6.54 2.51
C ALA A 257 -0.53 7.21 3.11
N ARG A 258 -0.63 8.51 3.32
CA ARG A 258 0.37 9.33 4.03
C ARG A 258 -0.33 10.36 4.90
N GLY A 259 0.08 10.42 6.19
CA GLY A 259 -0.62 11.25 7.16
C GLY A 259 -2.08 10.81 7.30
N SER A 260 -3.01 11.69 7.05
CA SER A 260 -4.45 11.43 7.08
C SER A 260 -5.11 11.33 5.69
N VAL A 261 -4.31 11.29 4.63
CA VAL A 261 -4.83 11.22 3.25
C VAL A 261 -4.65 9.82 2.68
N LEU A 262 -5.75 9.20 2.30
CA LEU A 262 -5.82 7.99 1.49
C LEU A 262 -5.98 8.39 0.02
N ARG A 263 -5.15 7.85 -0.88
CA ARG A 263 -5.20 8.09 -2.33
C ARG A 263 -5.46 6.83 -3.10
N PHE A 264 -6.11 6.98 -4.24
CA PHE A 264 -6.48 5.90 -5.14
C PHE A 264 -5.84 6.15 -6.50
N SER A 265 -5.21 5.13 -7.06
CA SER A 265 -4.84 5.16 -8.48
C SER A 265 -6.08 5.10 -9.36
N GLU A 266 -5.91 5.35 -10.66
CA GLU A 266 -6.91 4.95 -11.62
C GLU A 266 -7.03 3.42 -11.70
N ALA A 267 -8.22 2.95 -12.10
CA ALA A 267 -8.46 1.52 -12.22
C ALA A 267 -7.51 0.92 -13.26
N MET A 268 -6.76 -0.12 -12.88
CA MET A 268 -5.76 -0.82 -13.70
C MET A 268 -4.60 0.07 -14.22
N ALA A 269 -4.59 1.37 -13.89
CA ALA A 269 -3.51 2.31 -14.19
C ALA A 269 -2.85 2.79 -12.89
N TYR A 270 -2.11 1.90 -12.25
CA TYR A 270 -1.57 2.06 -10.88
C TYR A 270 -0.54 3.17 -10.73
N HIS A 271 -0.03 3.70 -11.84
CA HIS A 271 1.02 4.73 -11.88
C HIS A 271 0.48 6.16 -11.91
N VAL A 272 -0.84 6.35 -12.07
CA VAL A 272 -1.51 7.66 -12.13
C VAL A 272 -2.70 7.73 -11.18
N HIS A 273 -3.04 8.96 -10.75
CA HIS A 273 -4.24 9.23 -9.95
C HIS A 273 -4.89 10.55 -10.37
N HIS A 274 -6.16 10.69 -10.08
CA HIS A 274 -6.87 11.95 -10.30
C HIS A 274 -6.69 12.87 -9.09
N PRO A 275 -6.03 14.05 -9.20
CA PRO A 275 -5.69 14.90 -8.07
C PRO A 275 -6.89 15.47 -7.31
N LEU A 276 -8.03 15.65 -7.98
CA LEU A 276 -9.23 16.26 -7.41
C LEU A 276 -10.23 15.24 -6.85
N HIS A 277 -10.24 14.00 -7.36
CA HIS A 277 -11.25 12.98 -7.00
C HIS A 277 -10.63 11.67 -6.51
N GLY A 278 -9.33 11.51 -6.66
CA GLY A 278 -8.61 10.27 -6.32
C GLY A 278 -8.16 10.19 -4.87
N PHE A 279 -8.84 10.84 -3.91
CA PHE A 279 -8.44 10.78 -2.51
C PHE A 279 -9.63 10.86 -1.54
N VAL A 280 -9.38 10.39 -0.31
CA VAL A 280 -10.25 10.58 0.85
C VAL A 280 -9.41 11.14 2.00
N GLN A 281 -9.89 12.21 2.61
CA GLN A 281 -9.32 12.79 3.82
C GLN A 281 -9.92 12.10 5.03
N MET A 282 -9.06 11.44 5.83
CA MET A 282 -9.46 10.82 7.10
C MET A 282 -9.37 11.82 8.25
N PRO A 283 -10.19 11.65 9.32
CA PRO A 283 -10.14 12.55 10.49
C PRO A 283 -8.80 12.57 11.21
N GLN A 284 -8.10 11.43 11.24
CA GLN A 284 -6.84 11.26 11.97
C GLN A 284 -5.76 10.61 11.10
N ARG A 285 -4.51 10.60 11.57
CA ARG A 285 -3.40 9.95 10.89
C ARG A 285 -3.66 8.45 10.75
N ILE A 286 -3.49 7.97 9.51
CA ILE A 286 -3.65 6.57 9.14
C ILE A 286 -2.48 5.74 9.67
N THR A 287 -2.77 4.57 10.21
CA THR A 287 -1.80 3.62 10.76
C THR A 287 -1.78 2.28 10.03
N PHE A 288 -2.84 1.95 9.30
CA PHE A 288 -2.89 0.84 8.36
C PHE A 288 -4.03 0.99 7.36
N LEU A 289 -3.93 0.25 6.24
CA LEU A 289 -4.99 0.04 5.25
C LEU A 289 -5.21 -1.45 5.10
N ALA A 290 -6.45 -1.90 5.18
CA ALA A 290 -6.81 -3.30 4.97
C ALA A 290 -8.11 -3.41 4.16
N PRO A 291 -7.99 -3.55 2.84
CA PRO A 291 -9.14 -3.83 1.98
C PRO A 291 -9.75 -5.18 2.27
N VAL A 292 -11.09 -5.21 2.27
CA VAL A 292 -11.90 -6.43 2.35
C VAL A 292 -13.03 -6.34 1.31
N ASP A 293 -13.83 -7.39 1.17
CA ASP A 293 -14.85 -7.45 0.11
C ASP A 293 -15.86 -6.29 0.18
N GLY A 294 -16.29 -5.89 1.37
CA GLY A 294 -17.28 -4.82 1.61
C GLY A 294 -16.72 -3.40 1.58
N GLY A 295 -15.39 -3.23 1.56
CA GLY A 295 -14.76 -1.91 1.65
C GLY A 295 -13.32 -1.92 2.14
N ILE A 296 -12.93 -0.92 2.93
CA ILE A 296 -11.55 -0.76 3.40
C ILE A 296 -11.57 -0.44 4.89
N PHE A 297 -10.92 -1.27 5.71
CA PHE A 297 -10.59 -0.87 7.08
C PHE A 297 -9.42 0.10 7.05
N VAL A 298 -9.59 1.21 7.75
CA VAL A 298 -8.59 2.27 7.89
C VAL A 298 -8.28 2.43 9.37
N GLY A 299 -7.13 1.92 9.80
CA GLY A 299 -6.62 2.19 11.14
C GLY A 299 -6.20 3.64 11.27
N GLN A 300 -6.58 4.28 12.36
CA GLN A 300 -6.17 5.63 12.73
C GLN A 300 -5.54 5.61 14.12
N VAL A 301 -4.87 6.67 14.50
CA VAL A 301 -4.11 6.73 15.78
C VAL A 301 -4.98 6.53 17.01
N ASP A 302 -6.28 6.77 16.94
CA ASP A 302 -7.22 6.72 18.06
C ASP A 302 -8.41 5.76 17.87
N HIS A 303 -8.64 5.28 16.64
CA HIS A 303 -9.74 4.36 16.34
C HIS A 303 -9.54 3.65 15.00
N VAL A 304 -10.44 2.75 14.66
CA VAL A 304 -10.54 2.15 13.34
C VAL A 304 -11.83 2.59 12.67
N ALA A 305 -11.72 3.06 11.43
CA ALA A 305 -12.84 3.37 10.57
C ALA A 305 -12.98 2.31 9.46
N PHE A 306 -14.15 2.25 8.88
CA PHE A 306 -14.45 1.44 7.70
C PHE A 306 -15.01 2.33 6.60
N LEU A 307 -14.40 2.29 5.44
CA LEU A 307 -14.90 2.93 4.24
C LEU A 307 -15.71 1.92 3.45
N ARG A 308 -17.04 2.01 3.55
CA ARG A 308 -17.97 1.12 2.86
C ARG A 308 -18.25 1.66 1.46
N GLY A 309 -18.15 0.83 0.46
CA GLY A 309 -18.47 1.21 -0.92
C GLY A 309 -17.79 0.34 -1.97
N ALA A 310 -18.16 0.53 -3.23
CA ALA A 310 -17.62 -0.22 -4.36
C ALA A 310 -16.67 0.61 -5.23
N SER A 311 -16.74 1.93 -5.16
CA SER A 311 -15.87 2.86 -5.89
C SER A 311 -15.47 4.05 -5.01
N PRO A 312 -14.39 4.77 -5.33
CA PRO A 312 -13.92 5.91 -4.51
C PRO A 312 -14.99 6.97 -4.25
N GLY A 313 -15.86 7.26 -5.23
CA GLY A 313 -16.92 8.25 -5.11
C GLY A 313 -18.12 7.82 -4.25
N GLU A 314 -18.23 6.53 -3.93
CA GLU A 314 -19.34 5.96 -3.14
C GLU A 314 -18.94 5.62 -1.70
N LEU A 315 -17.68 5.90 -1.32
CA LEU A 315 -17.19 5.52 -0.01
C LEU A 315 -17.87 6.30 1.11
N ALA A 316 -18.57 5.57 1.98
CA ALA A 316 -19.16 6.08 3.21
C ALA A 316 -18.29 5.72 4.40
N LEU A 317 -17.98 6.70 5.25
CA LEU A 317 -17.15 6.53 6.44
C LEU A 317 -18.00 6.03 7.61
N GLU A 318 -17.64 4.89 8.17
CA GLU A 318 -18.22 4.31 9.38
C GLU A 318 -17.13 4.19 10.46
N ARG A 319 -17.37 4.73 11.66
CA ARG A 319 -16.49 4.48 12.81
C ARG A 319 -16.81 3.10 13.39
N LYS A 320 -15.81 2.23 13.56
CA LYS A 320 -16.00 0.83 14.00
C LYS A 320 -15.54 0.56 15.43
N SER A 321 -14.32 0.89 15.76
CA SER A 321 -13.73 0.60 17.07
C SER A 321 -13.34 1.89 17.78
N GLY A 322 -13.60 1.96 19.08
CA GLY A 322 -13.10 3.02 19.95
C GLY A 322 -11.70 2.73 20.52
N ALA A 323 -11.18 1.52 20.33
CA ALA A 323 -9.83 1.17 20.76
C ALA A 323 -8.83 1.50 19.65
N ALA A 324 -7.77 2.24 20.01
CA ALA A 324 -6.69 2.57 19.10
C ALA A 324 -5.96 1.29 18.66
N PRO A 325 -5.70 1.09 17.36
CA PRO A 325 -4.87 0.00 16.90
C PRO A 325 -3.39 0.29 17.17
N VAL A 326 -2.62 -0.72 17.52
CA VAL A 326 -1.15 -0.60 17.58
C VAL A 326 -0.61 -0.53 16.15
N PRO A 327 0.11 0.55 15.76
CA PRO A 327 0.62 0.71 14.41
C PRO A 327 1.55 -0.44 14.00
N GLY A 328 1.41 -0.93 12.76
CA GLY A 328 2.23 -2.01 12.20
C GLY A 328 1.75 -3.43 12.52
N THR A 329 0.68 -3.59 13.30
CA THR A 329 0.16 -4.93 13.68
C THR A 329 -0.96 -5.45 12.79
N ALA A 330 -1.41 -4.69 11.79
CA ALA A 330 -2.44 -5.18 10.87
C ALA A 330 -1.86 -6.24 9.92
N VAL A 331 -2.56 -7.36 9.80
CA VAL A 331 -2.18 -8.49 8.95
C VAL A 331 -3.42 -9.16 8.38
N GLU A 332 -3.35 -9.59 7.13
CA GLU A 332 -4.38 -10.42 6.52
C GLU A 332 -4.28 -11.85 7.06
N LEU A 333 -5.41 -12.42 7.42
CA LEU A 333 -5.50 -13.77 7.95
C LEU A 333 -5.90 -14.75 6.85
N PRO A 334 -5.17 -15.85 6.67
CA PRO A 334 -5.64 -16.98 5.87
C PRO A 334 -6.96 -17.53 6.40
N ALA A 335 -7.79 -18.07 5.52
CA ALA A 335 -9.12 -18.57 5.87
C ALA A 335 -9.07 -19.67 6.97
N GLU A 336 -8.02 -20.48 6.97
CA GLU A 336 -7.80 -21.55 7.96
C GLU A 336 -7.58 -20.99 9.37
N VAL A 337 -6.99 -19.80 9.48
CA VAL A 337 -6.74 -19.10 10.76
C VAL A 337 -7.95 -18.27 11.15
N ALA A 338 -8.59 -17.65 10.19
CA ALA A 338 -9.77 -16.82 10.39
C ALA A 338 -11.02 -17.64 10.82
N GLY A 339 -11.11 -18.90 10.37
CA GLY A 339 -12.22 -19.79 10.69
C GLY A 339 -13.59 -19.16 10.35
N GLN A 340 -14.52 -19.20 11.29
CA GLN A 340 -15.88 -18.65 11.09
C GLN A 340 -15.91 -17.14 10.85
N ALA A 341 -14.86 -16.41 11.24
CA ALA A 341 -14.78 -14.96 11.00
C ALA A 341 -14.69 -14.61 9.51
N SER A 342 -14.31 -15.54 8.65
CA SER A 342 -14.28 -15.35 7.20
C SER A 342 -15.68 -15.19 6.60
N GLY A 343 -16.71 -15.78 7.20
CA GLY A 343 -18.10 -15.70 6.72
C GLY A 343 -18.28 -16.10 5.24
N GLY A 344 -17.31 -16.86 4.66
CA GLY A 344 -17.26 -17.19 3.24
C GLY A 344 -16.60 -16.10 2.35
N GLY A 345 -16.18 -14.97 2.90
CA GLY A 345 -15.43 -13.92 2.20
C GLY A 345 -13.94 -14.27 2.04
N ARG A 346 -13.24 -13.47 1.23
CA ARG A 346 -11.86 -13.74 0.87
C ARG A 346 -10.84 -13.25 1.89
N ALA A 347 -11.11 -12.13 2.52
CA ALA A 347 -10.13 -11.47 3.39
C ALA A 347 -10.73 -11.18 4.77
N VAL A 348 -10.03 -11.62 5.79
CA VAL A 348 -10.19 -11.18 7.18
C VAL A 348 -8.90 -10.50 7.58
N VAL A 349 -8.99 -9.35 8.19
CA VAL A 349 -7.84 -8.64 8.71
C VAL A 349 -7.80 -8.73 10.23
N ALA A 350 -6.63 -8.91 10.81
CA ALA A 350 -6.42 -8.79 12.24
C ALA A 350 -5.50 -7.61 12.56
N TRP A 351 -5.75 -6.94 13.67
CA TRP A 351 -4.84 -5.96 14.26
C TRP A 351 -4.86 -6.06 15.77
N LEU A 352 -3.79 -5.63 16.41
CA LEU A 352 -3.72 -5.57 17.86
C LEU A 352 -4.27 -4.22 18.36
N ALA A 353 -5.08 -4.25 19.40
CA ALA A 353 -5.59 -3.07 20.10
C ALA A 353 -5.42 -3.23 21.61
N GLY A 354 -5.79 -2.22 22.38
CA GLY A 354 -5.64 -2.22 23.83
C GLY A 354 -6.33 -3.36 24.58
N ASN A 355 -7.30 -4.02 23.94
CA ASN A 355 -8.10 -5.12 24.47
C ASN A 355 -7.81 -6.47 23.76
N GLY A 356 -6.67 -6.58 23.10
CA GLY A 356 -6.26 -7.80 22.39
C GLY A 356 -6.38 -7.68 20.87
N PHE A 357 -6.35 -8.81 20.18
CA PHE A 357 -6.59 -8.85 18.75
C PHE A 357 -8.03 -8.55 18.41
N VAL A 358 -8.21 -7.73 17.41
CA VAL A 358 -9.50 -7.41 16.77
C VAL A 358 -9.47 -7.97 15.35
N LEU A 359 -10.56 -8.60 14.94
CA LEU A 359 -10.73 -9.16 13.61
C LEU A 359 -11.73 -8.30 12.83
N GLY A 360 -11.35 -7.85 11.64
CA GLY A 360 -12.24 -7.18 10.69
C GLY A 360 -12.78 -8.19 9.67
N THR A 361 -14.10 -8.32 9.59
CA THR A 361 -14.77 -9.28 8.70
C THR A 361 -14.94 -8.74 7.28
N PRO A 362 -15.16 -9.60 6.26
CA PRO A 362 -15.28 -9.19 4.86
C PRO A 362 -16.39 -8.17 4.60
N ASP A 363 -17.46 -8.17 5.40
CA ASP A 363 -18.60 -7.24 5.31
C ASP A 363 -18.38 -5.93 6.08
N GLY A 364 -17.22 -5.76 6.74
CA GLY A 364 -16.88 -4.59 7.54
C GLY A 364 -17.37 -4.66 8.98
N GLY A 365 -17.75 -5.83 9.49
CA GLY A 365 -17.98 -6.09 10.92
C GLY A 365 -16.65 -6.16 11.67
N ILE A 366 -16.70 -6.10 13.00
CA ILE A 366 -15.54 -6.36 13.87
C ILE A 366 -15.88 -7.42 14.93
N ILE A 367 -14.89 -8.24 15.26
CA ILE A 367 -14.96 -9.25 16.31
C ILE A 367 -13.80 -9.00 17.27
N GLU A 368 -14.09 -8.86 18.55
CA GLU A 368 -13.12 -8.63 19.62
C GLU A 368 -13.09 -9.84 20.58
N PRO A 369 -12.42 -10.93 20.25
CA PRO A 369 -12.51 -12.19 20.99
C PRO A 369 -11.98 -12.08 22.43
N HIS A 370 -11.11 -11.11 22.69
CA HIS A 370 -10.43 -10.95 23.98
C HIS A 370 -10.90 -9.73 24.80
N ALA A 371 -11.87 -8.95 24.34
CA ALA A 371 -12.28 -7.68 24.95
C ALA A 371 -12.69 -7.79 26.43
N LYS A 372 -13.23 -8.94 26.84
CA LYS A 372 -13.63 -9.19 28.23
C LYS A 372 -12.48 -9.67 29.13
N ARG A 373 -11.33 -10.06 28.56
CA ARG A 373 -10.24 -10.74 29.26
C ARG A 373 -8.91 -10.02 29.21
N LEU A 374 -8.71 -9.20 28.19
CA LEU A 374 -7.45 -8.46 27.99
C LEU A 374 -7.69 -6.96 28.02
N ARG A 375 -6.77 -6.26 28.69
CA ARG A 375 -6.72 -4.79 28.73
C ARG A 375 -5.27 -4.30 28.89
N GLY A 376 -5.09 -3.03 28.55
CA GLY A 376 -3.82 -2.36 28.81
C GLY A 376 -2.69 -2.76 27.85
N ILE A 377 -3.02 -3.40 26.71
CA ILE A 377 -2.02 -3.63 25.66
C ILE A 377 -1.74 -2.29 24.99
N ALA A 378 -0.49 -1.86 25.05
CA ALA A 378 -0.04 -0.61 24.46
C ALA A 378 1.33 -0.81 23.81
N GLY A 379 1.59 -0.04 22.76
CA GLY A 379 2.88 0.01 22.07
C GLY A 379 2.89 1.15 21.08
N ALA A 380 4.04 1.80 20.95
CA ALA A 380 4.23 2.85 19.93
C ALA A 380 4.24 2.26 18.53
N ARG A 381 4.73 1.02 18.40
CA ARG A 381 4.79 0.21 17.18
C ARG A 381 4.64 -1.27 17.51
N GLY A 382 4.31 -2.04 16.48
CA GLY A 382 4.32 -3.48 16.57
C GLY A 382 4.44 -4.12 15.18
N THR A 383 4.50 -5.43 15.20
CA THR A 383 4.40 -6.27 14.00
C THR A 383 3.59 -7.50 14.33
N SER A 384 2.84 -8.01 13.38
CA SER A 384 2.11 -9.26 13.52
C SER A 384 2.52 -10.23 12.42
N VAL A 385 2.48 -11.51 12.75
CA VAL A 385 2.78 -12.59 11.81
C VAL A 385 1.85 -13.76 12.07
N VAL A 386 1.45 -14.42 10.99
CA VAL A 386 0.77 -15.71 11.05
C VAL A 386 1.83 -16.80 10.89
N PHE A 387 2.02 -17.59 11.91
CA PHE A 387 3.01 -18.68 11.94
C PHE A 387 2.43 -19.93 12.60
N GLY A 388 2.56 -21.08 11.93
CA GLY A 388 2.06 -22.35 12.45
C GLY A 388 0.56 -22.35 12.77
N GLY A 389 -0.25 -21.66 11.96
CA GLY A 389 -1.71 -21.53 12.20
C GLY A 389 -2.08 -20.61 13.35
N ARG A 390 -1.16 -19.77 13.83
CA ARG A 390 -1.34 -18.85 14.94
C ARG A 390 -1.02 -17.42 14.54
N LEU A 391 -1.73 -16.49 15.13
CA LEU A 391 -1.44 -15.07 15.05
C LEU A 391 -0.57 -14.67 16.25
N ALA A 392 0.61 -14.14 15.98
CA ALA A 392 1.52 -13.60 16.98
C ALA A 392 1.81 -12.12 16.69
N ALA A 393 1.95 -11.32 17.74
CA ALA A 393 2.36 -9.92 17.62
C ALA A 393 3.49 -9.62 18.60
N ALA A 394 4.41 -8.78 18.17
CA ALA A 394 5.41 -8.12 19.02
C ALA A 394 5.13 -6.62 19.03
N VAL A 395 5.24 -6.00 20.20
CA VAL A 395 5.03 -4.56 20.39
C VAL A 395 6.23 -3.95 21.12
N THR A 396 6.53 -2.69 20.79
CA THR A 396 7.63 -1.92 21.38
C THR A 396 7.16 -0.55 21.84
#